data_6cec3d4edc49d410de0da6aae63a1955
#
_entry.id   6cec3d4edc49d410de0da6aae63a1955
#
_cell.length_a   1.000
_cell.length_b   1.000
_cell.length_c   1.000
_cell.angle_alpha   90.00
_cell.angle_beta   90.00
_cell.angle_gamma   90.00
#
_symmetry.space_group_name_H-M   'P 1'
#
loop_
_entity.id
_entity.type
_entity.pdbx_description
1 polymer ?
#
loop_
_entity_poly.entity_id
_entity_poly.type
_entity_poly.pdbx_seq_one_letter_code
_entity_poly.pdbx_strand_id
1 'polypeptide(L)'
;MAIDAELLLDRRSLRRKLSVWRAVGIGALIVAAGAVGWRAAGGTGFSAVTPQIARISIDGFIAGSEKTRELMKRVGESSAVSGVVVAINSPGGTTTGSEELFRNLRTLAEKKPIVAFVDGTAASGAYITAIAADHIVARETSLVGSIGVLFQYPEVSGLLDKVGVKVEEVKSSPLKAEPSGFHPTPPAAREALQAIVGDTFGWFKDLVAERRKMNPDQIKAVADGRVFSGRQSVPLGLIDETGNERQAIAWLEREKGVAKNLPVRDWKPRSDNRFGLFSAAAAGAGLLGYDELAARLQQAGSETAALSQGGLLAVWRP
;
A
#
# COMPACT_ATOMS: atom_id res chain seq x y z
N MET A 1 14.21 -77.06 -4.71
CA MET A 1 14.86 -76.19 -5.73
C MET A 1 13.90 -75.35 -6.59
N ALA A 2 12.66 -75.74 -6.85
CA ALA A 2 11.69 -74.86 -7.60
C ALA A 2 11.13 -73.71 -6.79
N ILE A 3 10.86 -73.87 -5.50
CA ILE A 3 10.26 -72.87 -4.61
C ILE A 3 11.21 -71.69 -4.37
N ASP A 4 12.49 -71.85 -4.32
CA ASP A 4 13.48 -70.79 -4.13
C ASP A 4 13.63 -69.88 -5.35
N ALA A 5 13.42 -70.39 -6.56
CA ALA A 5 13.48 -69.60 -7.79
C ALA A 5 12.23 -68.64 -7.90
N GLU A 6 11.05 -69.10 -7.52
CA GLU A 6 9.84 -68.33 -7.55
C GLU A 6 9.87 -67.18 -6.52
N LEU A 7 10.37 -67.44 -5.32
CA LEU A 7 10.56 -66.40 -4.26
C LEU A 7 11.59 -65.35 -4.68
N LEU A 8 12.63 -65.70 -5.42
CA LEU A 8 13.62 -64.72 -5.92
C LEU A 8 13.07 -63.86 -7.06
N LEU A 9 12.23 -64.44 -7.92
CA LEU A 9 11.55 -63.66 -8.98
C LEU A 9 10.51 -62.68 -8.39
N ASP A 10 9.78 -63.12 -7.38
CA ASP A 10 8.80 -62.27 -6.71
C ASP A 10 9.46 -61.11 -5.93
N ARG A 11 10.56 -61.34 -5.24
CA ARG A 11 11.37 -60.27 -4.61
C ARG A 11 11.95 -59.29 -5.63
N ARG A 12 12.34 -59.75 -6.83
CA ARG A 12 12.80 -58.83 -7.88
C ARG A 12 11.67 -57.97 -8.46
N SER A 13 10.49 -58.55 -8.64
CA SER A 13 9.31 -57.83 -9.14
C SER A 13 8.83 -56.77 -8.14
N LEU A 14 8.81 -57.11 -6.84
CA LEU A 14 8.49 -56.18 -5.75
C LEU A 14 9.50 -55.03 -5.64
N ARG A 15 10.80 -55.33 -5.75
CA ARG A 15 11.82 -54.28 -5.73
C ARG A 15 11.72 -53.33 -6.93
N ARG A 16 11.42 -53.86 -8.14
CA ARG A 16 11.16 -53.02 -9.32
C ARG A 16 9.93 -52.11 -9.13
N LYS A 17 8.81 -52.67 -8.64
CA LYS A 17 7.59 -51.88 -8.33
C LYS A 17 7.88 -50.79 -7.30
N LEU A 18 8.64 -51.12 -6.24
CA LEU A 18 9.01 -50.15 -5.20
C LEU A 18 9.93 -49.03 -5.75
N SER A 19 10.88 -49.38 -6.65
CA SER A 19 11.76 -48.38 -7.28
C SER A 19 10.98 -47.45 -8.22
N VAL A 20 10.01 -48.00 -8.98
CA VAL A 20 9.12 -47.21 -9.84
C VAL A 20 8.25 -46.25 -8.99
N TRP A 21 7.63 -46.77 -7.92
CA TRP A 21 6.81 -45.93 -7.06
C TRP A 21 7.62 -44.85 -6.30
N ARG A 22 8.88 -45.15 -5.92
CA ARG A 22 9.80 -44.16 -5.36
C ARG A 22 10.15 -43.07 -6.39
N ALA A 23 10.44 -43.44 -7.63
CA ALA A 23 10.74 -42.48 -8.69
C ALA A 23 9.51 -41.60 -9.01
N VAL A 24 8.30 -42.19 -9.05
CA VAL A 24 7.05 -41.45 -9.21
C VAL A 24 6.79 -40.51 -8.04
N GLY A 25 7.01 -40.96 -6.79
CA GLY A 25 6.86 -40.14 -5.58
C GLY A 25 7.85 -38.97 -5.54
N ILE A 26 9.13 -39.22 -5.90
CA ILE A 26 10.13 -38.15 -6.00
C ILE A 26 9.77 -37.17 -7.13
N GLY A 27 9.34 -37.66 -8.29
CA GLY A 27 8.87 -36.81 -9.38
C GLY A 27 7.68 -35.93 -9.01
N ALA A 28 6.70 -36.51 -8.31
CA ALA A 28 5.54 -35.76 -7.80
C ALA A 28 5.94 -34.70 -6.76
N LEU A 29 6.90 -35.01 -5.88
CA LEU A 29 7.46 -34.03 -4.91
C LEU A 29 8.20 -32.87 -5.61
N ILE A 30 8.98 -33.17 -6.66
CA ILE A 30 9.68 -32.14 -7.44
C ILE A 30 8.67 -31.23 -8.17
N VAL A 31 7.63 -31.81 -8.76
CA VAL A 31 6.54 -31.04 -9.41
C VAL A 31 5.76 -30.20 -8.38
N ALA A 32 5.44 -30.77 -7.24
CA ALA A 32 4.78 -30.07 -6.16
C ALA A 32 5.66 -28.92 -5.60
N ALA A 33 6.94 -29.19 -5.36
CA ALA A 33 7.90 -28.16 -4.92
C ALA A 33 8.09 -27.08 -5.98
N GLY A 34 8.14 -27.46 -7.27
CA GLY A 34 8.17 -26.51 -8.40
C GLY A 34 6.90 -25.65 -8.48
N ALA A 35 5.72 -26.24 -8.29
CA ALA A 35 4.44 -25.53 -8.29
C ALA A 35 4.30 -24.59 -7.07
N VAL A 36 4.75 -25.05 -5.90
CA VAL A 36 4.81 -24.22 -4.68
C VAL A 36 5.84 -23.09 -4.83
N GLY A 37 7.03 -23.39 -5.36
CA GLY A 37 8.06 -22.40 -5.66
C GLY A 37 7.59 -21.35 -6.67
N TRP A 38 6.90 -21.78 -7.71
CA TRP A 38 6.29 -20.90 -8.70
C TRP A 38 5.21 -20.01 -8.06
N ARG A 39 4.33 -20.57 -7.23
CA ARG A 39 3.30 -19.81 -6.54
C ARG A 39 3.89 -18.88 -5.48
N ALA A 40 4.93 -19.30 -4.78
CA ALA A 40 5.67 -18.49 -3.80
C ALA A 40 6.50 -17.38 -4.46
N ALA A 41 7.00 -17.60 -5.67
CA ALA A 41 7.66 -16.59 -6.50
C ALA A 41 6.70 -15.56 -7.11
N GLY A 42 5.43 -15.57 -6.67
CA GLY A 42 4.42 -14.59 -7.05
C GLY A 42 3.65 -14.92 -8.31
N GLY A 43 3.69 -16.18 -8.81
CA GLY A 43 2.79 -16.74 -9.83
C GLY A 43 2.48 -15.88 -11.07
N THR A 44 3.30 -14.87 -11.39
CA THR A 44 2.99 -13.82 -12.38
C THR A 44 3.43 -14.17 -13.81
N GLY A 45 3.96 -15.37 -14.02
CA GLY A 45 4.55 -15.74 -15.32
C GLY A 45 3.58 -15.63 -16.51
N PHE A 46 2.31 -15.94 -16.33
CA PHE A 46 1.31 -15.78 -17.40
C PHE A 46 0.61 -14.43 -17.40
N SER A 47 0.45 -13.77 -16.24
CA SER A 47 -0.16 -12.43 -16.17
C SER A 47 0.77 -11.33 -16.69
N ALA A 48 2.08 -11.58 -16.74
CA ALA A 48 3.06 -10.63 -17.25
C ALA A 48 3.08 -10.51 -18.78
N VAL A 49 2.43 -11.42 -19.49
CA VAL A 49 2.43 -11.47 -20.97
C VAL A 49 1.11 -11.00 -21.57
N THR A 50 0.01 -11.10 -20.80
CA THR A 50 -1.32 -10.73 -21.31
C THR A 50 -1.57 -9.23 -21.07
N PRO A 51 -1.97 -8.46 -22.11
CA PRO A 51 -2.36 -7.06 -21.95
C PRO A 51 -3.44 -6.90 -20.86
N GLN A 52 -3.26 -5.91 -19.99
CA GLN A 52 -4.10 -5.73 -18.81
C GLN A 52 -4.09 -4.27 -18.32
N ILE A 53 -5.09 -3.94 -17.51
CA ILE A 53 -5.11 -2.72 -16.71
C ILE A 53 -4.62 -3.07 -15.31
N ALA A 54 -3.62 -2.34 -14.82
CA ALA A 54 -3.14 -2.50 -13.46
C ALA A 54 -4.03 -1.72 -12.50
N ARG A 55 -4.51 -2.36 -11.43
CA ARG A 55 -5.20 -1.69 -10.33
C ARG A 55 -4.25 -1.59 -9.15
N ILE A 56 -4.02 -0.37 -8.67
CA ILE A 56 -3.23 -0.06 -7.48
C ILE A 56 -4.18 0.51 -6.44
N SER A 57 -4.30 -0.14 -5.27
CA SER A 57 -5.14 0.36 -4.18
C SER A 57 -4.32 1.21 -3.22
N ILE A 58 -4.88 2.36 -2.83
CA ILE A 58 -4.35 3.28 -1.82
C ILE A 58 -5.41 3.39 -0.72
N ASP A 59 -5.22 2.60 0.33
CA ASP A 59 -6.17 2.48 1.43
C ASP A 59 -5.54 2.92 2.76
N GLY A 60 -6.36 3.49 3.64
CA GLY A 60 -5.94 3.87 4.99
C GLY A 60 -4.94 5.02 5.03
N PHE A 61 -4.09 5.07 6.06
CA PHE A 61 -3.16 6.17 6.31
C PHE A 61 -1.93 6.13 5.39
N ILE A 62 -1.62 7.23 4.73
CA ILE A 62 -0.48 7.38 3.80
C ILE A 62 0.76 7.84 4.59
N ALA A 63 1.69 6.93 4.85
CA ALA A 63 2.93 7.23 5.56
C ALA A 63 4.19 7.31 4.67
N GLY A 64 4.04 6.96 3.37
CA GLY A 64 5.17 6.67 2.49
C GLY A 64 5.61 5.21 2.62
N SER A 65 6.07 4.59 1.53
CA SER A 65 6.51 3.19 1.55
C SER A 65 7.39 2.87 0.35
N GLU A 66 8.60 2.42 0.64
CA GLU A 66 9.53 1.89 -0.38
C GLU A 66 8.87 0.78 -1.22
N LYS A 67 8.07 -0.10 -0.58
CA LYS A 67 7.36 -1.18 -1.28
C LYS A 67 6.34 -0.64 -2.28
N THR A 68 5.69 0.48 -1.97
CA THR A 68 4.75 1.15 -2.89
C THR A 68 5.50 1.79 -4.06
N ARG A 69 6.66 2.38 -3.82
CA ARG A 69 7.54 2.92 -4.87
C ARG A 69 8.01 1.82 -5.83
N GLU A 70 8.48 0.68 -5.29
CA GLU A 70 8.88 -0.48 -6.10
C GLU A 70 7.72 -1.07 -6.90
N LEU A 71 6.50 -1.08 -6.31
CA LEU A 71 5.30 -1.50 -7.02
C LEU A 71 5.06 -0.62 -8.25
N MET A 72 5.05 0.69 -8.10
CA MET A 72 4.83 1.64 -9.20
C MET A 72 5.90 1.51 -10.28
N LYS A 73 7.15 1.33 -9.89
CA LYS A 73 8.27 1.07 -10.82
C LYS A 73 7.99 -0.20 -11.65
N ARG A 74 7.63 -1.32 -11.00
CA ARG A 74 7.30 -2.58 -11.69
C ARG A 74 6.11 -2.44 -12.65
N VAL A 75 5.07 -1.70 -12.24
CA VAL A 75 3.92 -1.42 -13.09
C VAL A 75 4.32 -0.62 -14.33
N GLY A 76 5.15 0.41 -14.16
CA GLY A 76 5.63 1.25 -15.26
C GLY A 76 6.55 0.52 -16.24
N GLU A 77 7.32 -0.45 -15.76
CA GLU A 77 8.26 -1.26 -16.57
C GLU A 77 7.57 -2.45 -17.26
N SER A 78 6.35 -2.80 -16.87
CA SER A 78 5.64 -3.94 -17.45
C SER A 78 5.05 -3.59 -18.82
N SER A 79 5.47 -4.29 -19.87
CA SER A 79 4.90 -4.17 -21.23
C SER A 79 3.46 -4.66 -21.30
N ALA A 80 3.03 -5.54 -20.39
CA ALA A 80 1.66 -6.04 -20.34
C ALA A 80 0.68 -5.02 -19.77
N VAL A 81 1.13 -4.00 -19.02
CA VAL A 81 0.25 -2.97 -18.46
C VAL A 81 -0.01 -1.89 -19.50
N SER A 82 -1.26 -1.78 -19.94
CA SER A 82 -1.72 -0.79 -20.93
C SER A 82 -2.26 0.50 -20.30
N GLY A 83 -2.71 0.44 -19.03
CA GLY A 83 -3.23 1.57 -18.28
C GLY A 83 -3.30 1.23 -16.78
N VAL A 84 -3.48 2.26 -15.96
CA VAL A 84 -3.48 2.12 -14.50
C VAL A 84 -4.73 2.75 -13.91
N VAL A 85 -5.42 2.01 -13.05
CA VAL A 85 -6.46 2.51 -12.16
C VAL A 85 -5.87 2.61 -10.76
N VAL A 86 -5.87 3.81 -10.19
CA VAL A 86 -5.51 4.05 -8.78
C VAL A 86 -6.81 4.13 -8.00
N ALA A 87 -7.17 3.05 -7.29
CA ALA A 87 -8.34 3.00 -6.42
C ALA A 87 -8.00 3.60 -5.07
N ILE A 88 -8.73 4.64 -4.64
CA ILE A 88 -8.40 5.42 -3.46
C ILE A 88 -9.54 5.34 -2.44
N ASN A 89 -9.19 4.93 -1.20
CA ASN A 89 -10.05 5.02 -0.05
C ASN A 89 -9.22 5.36 1.19
N SER A 90 -8.86 6.63 1.33
CA SER A 90 -7.90 7.09 2.33
C SER A 90 -8.27 8.47 2.88
N PRO A 91 -8.15 8.70 4.19
CA PRO A 91 -8.30 10.02 4.81
C PRO A 91 -7.07 10.93 4.61
N GLY A 92 -6.02 10.44 3.95
CA GLY A 92 -4.74 11.12 3.83
C GLY A 92 -3.66 10.51 4.71
N GLY A 93 -2.67 11.32 5.06
CA GLY A 93 -1.53 10.83 5.84
C GLY A 93 -0.49 11.92 6.07
N THR A 94 0.78 11.52 6.21
CA THR A 94 1.87 12.49 6.33
C THR A 94 2.05 13.28 5.03
N THR A 95 2.44 14.53 5.13
CA THR A 95 2.72 15.38 3.97
C THR A 95 3.80 14.76 3.08
N THR A 96 4.91 14.33 3.70
CA THR A 96 6.04 13.72 2.98
C THR A 96 5.64 12.41 2.28
N GLY A 97 4.86 11.54 2.94
CA GLY A 97 4.39 10.30 2.33
C GLY A 97 3.44 10.55 1.15
N SER A 98 2.61 11.58 1.25
CA SER A 98 1.69 11.98 0.18
C SER A 98 2.43 12.63 -0.99
N GLU A 99 3.44 13.44 -0.72
CA GLU A 99 4.33 14.01 -1.74
C GLU A 99 5.09 12.93 -2.49
N GLU A 100 5.69 11.96 -1.77
CA GLU A 100 6.40 10.83 -2.38
C GLU A 100 5.46 10.04 -3.30
N LEU A 101 4.26 9.74 -2.82
CA LEU A 101 3.26 8.99 -3.59
C LEU A 101 2.82 9.75 -4.84
N PHE A 102 2.58 11.06 -4.72
CA PHE A 102 2.29 11.94 -5.87
C PHE A 102 3.40 11.90 -6.91
N ARG A 103 4.66 12.10 -6.50
CA ARG A 103 5.81 12.09 -7.42
C ARG A 103 5.98 10.75 -8.12
N ASN A 104 5.82 9.65 -7.40
CA ASN A 104 5.89 8.31 -7.95
C ASN A 104 4.78 8.04 -8.97
N LEU A 105 3.54 8.49 -8.70
CA LEU A 105 2.44 8.41 -9.66
C LEU A 105 2.67 9.30 -10.88
N ARG A 106 3.23 10.49 -10.72
CA ARG A 106 3.58 11.35 -11.88
C ARG A 106 4.65 10.71 -12.75
N THR A 107 5.69 10.11 -12.18
CA THR A 107 6.70 9.33 -12.93
C THR A 107 6.08 8.11 -13.63
N LEU A 108 5.11 7.46 -13.01
CA LEU A 108 4.36 6.37 -13.65
C LEU A 108 3.48 6.90 -14.81
N ALA A 109 2.88 8.09 -14.66
CA ALA A 109 2.03 8.72 -15.66
C ALA A 109 2.79 9.10 -16.95
N GLU A 110 4.10 9.30 -16.88
CA GLU A 110 4.96 9.50 -18.06
C GLU A 110 5.04 8.23 -18.95
N LYS A 111 4.80 7.06 -18.36
CA LYS A 111 4.93 5.76 -19.03
C LYS A 111 3.58 5.12 -19.35
N LYS A 112 2.58 5.33 -18.53
CA LYS A 112 1.26 4.69 -18.61
C LYS A 112 0.16 5.69 -18.29
N PRO A 113 -0.96 5.71 -19.01
CA PRO A 113 -2.11 6.53 -18.64
C PRO A 113 -2.67 6.10 -17.29
N ILE A 114 -2.99 7.08 -16.44
CA ILE A 114 -3.49 6.85 -15.07
C ILE A 114 -4.83 7.52 -14.87
N VAL A 115 -5.79 6.77 -14.34
CA VAL A 115 -7.06 7.29 -13.83
C VAL A 115 -7.16 7.00 -12.33
N ALA A 116 -7.57 7.99 -11.55
CA ALA A 116 -7.93 7.81 -10.14
C ALA A 116 -9.42 7.47 -10.03
N PHE A 117 -9.73 6.46 -9.24
CA PHE A 117 -11.09 6.14 -8.83
C PHE A 117 -11.22 6.28 -7.31
N VAL A 118 -12.03 7.24 -6.87
CA VAL A 118 -12.31 7.45 -5.44
C VAL A 118 -13.50 6.60 -5.04
N ASP A 119 -13.24 5.48 -4.38
CA ASP A 119 -14.28 4.53 -3.96
C ASP A 119 -15.03 5.01 -2.71
N GLY A 120 -14.31 5.54 -1.71
CA GLY A 120 -14.90 6.09 -0.48
C GLY A 120 -14.40 7.49 -0.18
N THR A 121 -13.13 7.63 0.12
CA THR A 121 -12.54 8.91 0.55
C THR A 121 -11.22 9.17 -0.18
N ALA A 122 -11.03 10.39 -0.63
CA ALA A 122 -9.75 10.96 -1.07
C ALA A 122 -9.59 12.35 -0.43
N ALA A 123 -9.24 12.37 0.85
CA ALA A 123 -9.12 13.60 1.62
C ALA A 123 -7.65 13.92 1.94
N SER A 124 -7.30 15.23 2.01
CA SER A 124 -5.97 15.69 2.40
C SER A 124 -4.86 15.04 1.54
N GLY A 125 -3.89 14.33 2.12
CA GLY A 125 -2.84 13.63 1.38
C GLY A 125 -3.33 12.62 0.33
N ALA A 126 -4.53 12.05 0.52
CA ALA A 126 -5.14 11.19 -0.49
C ALA A 126 -5.68 11.99 -1.68
N TYR A 127 -6.08 13.25 -1.48
CA TYR A 127 -6.42 14.13 -2.57
C TYR A 127 -5.17 14.55 -3.37
N ILE A 128 -4.05 14.80 -2.67
CA ILE A 128 -2.73 14.96 -3.34
C ILE A 128 -2.45 13.76 -4.26
N THR A 129 -2.73 12.54 -3.77
CA THR A 129 -2.57 11.32 -4.58
C THR A 129 -3.52 11.29 -5.78
N ALA A 130 -4.79 11.66 -5.60
CA ALA A 130 -5.79 11.65 -6.67
C ALA A 130 -5.44 12.61 -7.82
N ILE A 131 -4.97 13.83 -7.50
CA ILE A 131 -4.58 14.82 -8.51
C ILE A 131 -3.29 14.46 -9.26
N ALA A 132 -2.56 13.43 -8.85
CA ALA A 132 -1.46 12.89 -9.64
C ALA A 132 -1.94 12.19 -10.91
N ALA A 133 -3.17 11.69 -10.94
CA ALA A 133 -3.75 11.03 -12.10
C ALA A 133 -4.10 12.01 -13.23
N ASP A 134 -4.33 11.48 -14.41
CA ASP A 134 -4.73 12.26 -15.59
C ASP A 134 -6.23 12.60 -15.58
N HIS A 135 -7.02 11.82 -14.82
CA HIS A 135 -8.48 11.97 -14.69
C HIS A 135 -8.94 11.38 -13.34
N ILE A 136 -9.96 11.98 -12.75
CA ILE A 136 -10.47 11.59 -11.44
C ILE A 136 -11.96 11.29 -11.53
N VAL A 137 -12.33 10.05 -11.25
CA VAL A 137 -13.72 9.59 -11.12
C VAL A 137 -14.00 9.32 -9.65
N ALA A 138 -15.10 9.79 -9.11
CA ALA A 138 -15.50 9.51 -7.73
C ALA A 138 -16.96 9.05 -7.66
N ARG A 139 -17.31 8.24 -6.65
CA ARG A 139 -18.72 7.99 -6.39
C ARG A 139 -19.42 9.29 -5.99
N GLU A 140 -20.69 9.40 -6.24
CA GLU A 140 -21.48 10.58 -5.88
C GLU A 140 -21.37 10.99 -4.41
N THR A 141 -21.22 10.01 -3.52
CA THR A 141 -21.14 10.18 -2.07
C THR A 141 -19.73 10.09 -1.51
N SER A 142 -18.70 9.85 -2.35
CA SER A 142 -17.30 9.87 -1.91
C SER A 142 -16.93 11.22 -1.34
N LEU A 143 -16.05 11.21 -0.34
CA LEU A 143 -15.53 12.43 0.27
C LEU A 143 -14.22 12.84 -0.41
N VAL A 144 -14.15 14.10 -0.86
CA VAL A 144 -13.01 14.63 -1.61
C VAL A 144 -12.59 15.97 -1.02
N GLY A 145 -11.32 16.33 -1.16
CA GLY A 145 -10.81 17.64 -0.74
C GLY A 145 -10.07 17.60 0.59
N SER A 146 -10.56 18.29 1.62
CA SER A 146 -9.76 18.50 2.85
C SER A 146 -8.39 19.11 2.53
N ILE A 147 -8.39 20.14 1.66
CA ILE A 147 -7.17 20.84 1.24
C ILE A 147 -6.74 21.72 2.41
N GLY A 148 -5.80 21.21 3.19
CA GLY A 148 -5.32 21.82 4.41
C GLY A 148 -4.20 21.02 5.04
N VAL A 149 -3.50 21.63 5.98
CA VAL A 149 -2.40 21.04 6.74
C VAL A 149 -2.63 21.32 8.21
N LEU A 150 -2.40 20.34 9.05
CA LEU A 150 -2.46 20.49 10.49
C LEU A 150 -1.22 19.90 11.15
N PHE A 151 -0.83 20.49 12.26
CA PHE A 151 0.11 19.91 13.21
C PHE A 151 -0.62 19.76 14.55
N GLN A 152 -0.80 18.54 15.01
CA GLN A 152 -1.57 18.24 16.22
C GLN A 152 -0.71 17.47 17.22
N TYR A 153 -0.76 17.91 18.46
CA TYR A 153 -0.06 17.28 19.58
C TYR A 153 -0.89 17.46 20.87
N PRO A 154 -0.86 16.50 21.80
CA PRO A 154 -1.50 16.64 23.09
C PRO A 154 -0.70 17.60 23.97
N GLU A 155 -1.39 18.39 24.79
CA GLU A 155 -0.83 19.17 25.90
C GLU A 155 -1.39 18.59 27.21
N VAL A 156 -0.52 18.05 28.07
CA VAL A 156 -0.92 17.26 29.24
C VAL A 156 -0.41 17.84 30.55
N SER A 157 0.15 19.06 30.56
CA SER A 157 0.74 19.67 31.75
C SER A 157 -0.22 19.71 32.92
N GLY A 158 -1.47 20.15 32.71
CA GLY A 158 -2.47 20.20 33.76
C GLY A 158 -2.88 18.84 34.34
N LEU A 159 -2.70 17.73 33.60
CA LEU A 159 -2.87 16.39 34.12
C LEU A 159 -1.68 15.99 34.98
N LEU A 160 -0.46 16.25 34.51
CA LEU A 160 0.78 15.94 35.22
C LEU A 160 0.85 16.67 36.58
N ASP A 161 0.46 17.92 36.61
CA ASP A 161 0.37 18.70 37.85
C ASP A 161 -0.58 18.06 38.88
N LYS A 162 -1.75 17.56 38.43
CA LYS A 162 -2.72 16.90 39.33
C LYS A 162 -2.20 15.59 39.93
N VAL A 163 -1.32 14.87 39.24
CA VAL A 163 -0.74 13.63 39.73
C VAL A 163 0.64 13.82 40.34
N GLY A 164 1.11 15.08 40.45
CA GLY A 164 2.37 15.43 41.11
C GLY A 164 3.62 15.07 40.31
N VAL A 165 3.51 14.87 38.99
CA VAL A 165 4.63 14.58 38.11
C VAL A 165 5.19 15.88 37.52
N LYS A 166 6.50 16.10 37.65
CA LYS A 166 7.23 17.20 37.04
C LYS A 166 8.14 16.64 35.95
N VAL A 167 8.09 17.26 34.76
CA VAL A 167 9.02 16.94 33.66
C VAL A 167 10.05 18.04 33.60
N GLU A 168 11.32 17.67 33.76
CA GLU A 168 12.46 18.58 33.65
C GLU A 168 13.17 18.33 32.30
N GLU A 169 13.51 19.40 31.61
CA GLU A 169 14.14 19.34 30.29
C GLU A 169 15.41 20.22 30.29
N VAL A 170 16.51 19.65 29.84
CA VAL A 170 17.74 20.41 29.55
C VAL A 170 17.90 20.48 28.03
N LYS A 171 17.74 21.67 27.48
CA LYS A 171 17.70 21.90 26.03
C LYS A 171 18.89 22.73 25.56
N SER A 172 19.40 22.45 24.37
CA SER A 172 20.47 23.24 23.72
C SER A 172 19.98 24.61 23.27
N SER A 173 18.67 24.78 23.07
CA SER A 173 18.02 26.03 22.69
C SER A 173 16.54 26.03 23.08
N PRO A 174 15.91 27.22 23.24
CA PRO A 174 14.51 27.32 23.66
C PRO A 174 13.51 26.60 22.78
N LEU A 175 13.76 26.51 21.48
CA LEU A 175 12.86 25.85 20.52
C LEU A 175 13.17 24.37 20.28
N LYS A 176 14.21 23.82 20.93
CA LYS A 176 14.54 22.41 20.75
C LYS A 176 13.44 21.54 21.34
N ALA A 177 12.85 20.68 20.53
CA ALA A 177 11.76 19.76 20.87
C ALA A 177 10.46 20.44 21.32
N GLU A 178 10.23 21.68 20.84
CA GLU A 178 8.95 22.36 21.02
C GLU A 178 7.98 22.10 19.84
N PRO A 179 6.70 21.92 20.12
CA PRO A 179 6.04 21.84 21.45
C PRO A 179 6.30 20.48 22.12
N SER A 180 6.60 20.50 23.44
CA SER A 180 6.89 19.24 24.14
C SER A 180 5.61 18.50 24.61
N GLY A 181 4.52 19.21 24.77
CA GLY A 181 3.26 18.70 25.32
C GLY A 181 3.26 18.61 26.86
N PHE A 182 4.39 18.80 27.54
CA PHE A 182 4.52 18.73 29.00
C PHE A 182 4.38 20.08 29.69
N HIS A 183 4.34 21.15 28.95
CA HIS A 183 4.05 22.50 29.39
C HIS A 183 3.30 23.27 28.30
N PRO A 184 2.63 24.39 28.63
CA PRO A 184 1.96 25.23 27.67
C PRO A 184 2.89 25.67 26.55
N THR A 185 2.45 25.56 25.30
CA THR A 185 3.28 25.87 24.12
C THR A 185 3.72 27.33 24.12
N PRO A 186 5.02 27.62 24.11
CA PRO A 186 5.53 28.97 24.03
C PRO A 186 5.09 29.68 22.74
N PRO A 187 4.85 31.02 22.77
CA PRO A 187 4.45 31.78 21.59
C PRO A 187 5.41 31.61 20.39
N ALA A 188 6.72 31.63 20.64
CA ALA A 188 7.74 31.44 19.60
C ALA A 188 7.67 30.04 18.95
N ALA A 189 7.36 28.99 19.72
CA ALA A 189 7.17 27.66 19.18
C ALA A 189 5.91 27.57 18.32
N ARG A 190 4.82 28.22 18.75
CA ARG A 190 3.58 28.31 17.97
C ARG A 190 3.81 29.03 16.65
N GLU A 191 4.55 30.15 16.66
CA GLU A 191 4.91 30.90 15.45
C GLU A 191 5.74 30.04 14.48
N ALA A 192 6.75 29.32 15.00
CA ALA A 192 7.57 28.41 14.18
C ALA A 192 6.71 27.30 13.53
N LEU A 193 5.76 26.71 14.27
CA LEU A 193 4.83 25.73 13.71
C LEU A 193 3.89 26.33 12.67
N GLN A 194 3.37 27.53 12.92
CA GLN A 194 2.51 28.24 11.96
C GLN A 194 3.24 28.52 10.65
N ALA A 195 4.53 28.86 10.71
CA ALA A 195 5.36 29.06 9.52
C ALA A 195 5.45 27.77 8.69
N ILE A 196 5.74 26.62 9.32
CA ILE A 196 5.83 25.32 8.62
C ILE A 196 4.46 24.90 8.04
N VAL A 197 3.39 25.05 8.82
CA VAL A 197 2.03 24.74 8.36
C VAL A 197 1.64 25.65 7.19
N GLY A 198 1.98 26.94 7.26
CA GLY A 198 1.70 27.92 6.21
C GLY A 198 2.45 27.62 4.90
N ASP A 199 3.74 27.30 5.00
CA ASP A 199 4.58 26.91 3.86
C ASP A 199 4.03 25.66 3.17
N THR A 200 3.80 24.61 3.94
CA THR A 200 3.27 23.35 3.42
C THR A 200 1.86 23.51 2.83
N PHE A 201 1.03 24.34 3.44
CA PHE A 201 -0.30 24.65 2.91
C PHE A 201 -0.23 25.46 1.61
N GLY A 202 0.72 26.40 1.50
CA GLY A 202 1.03 27.10 0.26
C GLY A 202 1.35 26.12 -0.86
N TRP A 203 2.31 25.24 -0.62
CA TRP A 203 2.69 24.18 -1.57
C TRP A 203 1.49 23.30 -1.99
N PHE A 204 0.64 22.88 -1.06
CA PHE A 204 -0.52 22.05 -1.40
C PHE A 204 -1.52 22.80 -2.28
N LYS A 205 -1.80 24.08 -1.99
CA LYS A 205 -2.68 24.92 -2.83
C LYS A 205 -2.12 25.09 -4.25
N ASP A 206 -0.83 25.36 -4.36
CA ASP A 206 -0.15 25.53 -5.65
C ASP A 206 -0.22 24.25 -6.49
N LEU A 207 -0.02 23.10 -5.84
CA LEU A 207 -0.13 21.80 -6.48
C LEU A 207 -1.54 21.52 -7.01
N VAL A 208 -2.57 21.85 -6.22
CA VAL A 208 -3.98 21.72 -6.66
C VAL A 208 -4.27 22.69 -7.79
N ALA A 209 -3.83 23.96 -7.69
CA ALA A 209 -4.01 24.97 -8.72
C ALA A 209 -3.42 24.52 -10.05
N GLU A 210 -2.19 24.00 -10.04
CA GLU A 210 -1.49 23.48 -11.22
C GLU A 210 -2.24 22.28 -11.82
N ARG A 211 -2.54 21.28 -10.99
CA ARG A 211 -3.11 20.02 -11.45
C ARG A 211 -4.56 20.12 -11.89
N ARG A 212 -5.34 20.99 -11.24
CA ARG A 212 -6.75 21.21 -11.55
C ARG A 212 -7.00 22.46 -12.42
N LYS A 213 -5.93 23.18 -12.80
CA LYS A 213 -5.97 24.41 -13.62
C LYS A 213 -6.89 25.47 -12.99
N MET A 214 -6.83 25.62 -11.68
CA MET A 214 -7.67 26.53 -10.92
C MET A 214 -7.02 27.91 -10.80
N ASN A 215 -7.83 28.94 -10.92
CA ASN A 215 -7.43 30.31 -10.59
C ASN A 215 -7.44 30.55 -9.07
N PRO A 216 -6.88 31.66 -8.55
CA PRO A 216 -6.79 31.94 -7.11
C PRO A 216 -8.15 31.95 -6.39
N ASP A 217 -9.21 32.45 -7.01
CA ASP A 217 -10.55 32.49 -6.41
C ASP A 217 -11.14 31.09 -6.27
N GLN A 218 -10.96 30.23 -7.27
CA GLN A 218 -11.36 28.83 -7.22
C GLN A 218 -10.62 28.08 -6.11
N ILE A 219 -9.30 28.27 -5.99
CA ILE A 219 -8.51 27.69 -4.89
C ILE A 219 -9.03 28.17 -3.54
N LYS A 220 -9.29 29.48 -3.37
CA LYS A 220 -9.83 30.05 -2.13
C LYS A 220 -11.17 29.43 -1.74
N ALA A 221 -12.02 29.08 -2.70
CA ALA A 221 -13.33 28.48 -2.46
C ALA A 221 -13.26 27.02 -1.96
N VAL A 222 -12.15 26.29 -2.23
CA VAL A 222 -12.03 24.86 -1.94
C VAL A 222 -10.92 24.52 -0.93
N ALA A 223 -10.04 25.47 -0.61
CA ALA A 223 -8.86 25.26 0.24
C ALA A 223 -9.04 25.81 1.65
N ASP A 224 -10.16 25.53 2.29
CA ASP A 224 -10.43 25.91 3.68
C ASP A 224 -10.45 24.70 4.64
N GLY A 225 -10.00 23.55 4.17
CA GLY A 225 -9.90 22.32 4.95
C GLY A 225 -11.16 21.46 4.96
N ARG A 226 -12.28 21.92 4.39
CA ARG A 226 -13.51 21.13 4.33
C ARG A 226 -13.42 20.01 3.32
N VAL A 227 -14.29 19.00 3.48
CA VAL A 227 -14.54 17.94 2.50
C VAL A 227 -15.79 18.24 1.70
N PHE A 228 -15.84 17.71 0.49
CA PHE A 228 -16.97 17.81 -0.44
C PHE A 228 -17.41 16.42 -0.84
N SER A 229 -18.70 16.22 -1.09
CA SER A 229 -19.16 15.00 -1.75
C SER A 229 -18.71 14.96 -3.21
N GLY A 230 -18.68 13.76 -3.83
CA GLY A 230 -18.36 13.64 -5.26
C GLY A 230 -19.24 14.55 -6.12
N ARG A 231 -20.56 14.64 -5.83
CA ARG A 231 -21.48 15.55 -6.55
C ARG A 231 -21.08 17.02 -6.41
N GLN A 232 -20.68 17.44 -5.23
CA GLN A 232 -20.21 18.83 -5.00
C GLN A 232 -18.86 19.09 -5.65
N SER A 233 -18.04 18.07 -5.79
CA SER A 233 -16.66 18.18 -6.28
C SER A 233 -16.56 18.42 -7.79
N VAL A 234 -17.54 17.96 -8.60
CA VAL A 234 -17.54 18.18 -10.06
C VAL A 234 -17.64 19.67 -10.41
N PRO A 235 -18.67 20.42 -10.00
CA PRO A 235 -18.78 21.84 -10.33
C PRO A 235 -17.68 22.71 -9.74
N LEU A 236 -17.03 22.25 -8.66
CA LEU A 236 -15.87 22.90 -8.06
C LEU A 236 -14.56 22.58 -8.78
N GLY A 237 -14.57 21.67 -9.76
CA GLY A 237 -13.38 21.26 -10.49
C GLY A 237 -12.41 20.37 -9.70
N LEU A 238 -12.81 19.87 -8.52
CA LEU A 238 -11.98 18.98 -7.72
C LEU A 238 -11.83 17.60 -8.31
N ILE A 239 -12.86 17.11 -9.02
CA ILE A 239 -12.83 15.86 -9.78
C ILE A 239 -13.42 16.13 -11.18
N ASP A 240 -13.29 15.15 -12.08
CA ASP A 240 -13.71 15.33 -13.45
C ASP A 240 -15.14 14.82 -13.69
N GLU A 241 -15.51 13.68 -13.08
CA GLU A 241 -16.86 13.12 -13.18
C GLU A 241 -17.23 12.26 -11.97
N THR A 242 -18.53 12.08 -11.76
CA THR A 242 -19.03 11.07 -10.83
C THR A 242 -19.27 9.75 -11.54
N GLY A 243 -18.96 8.63 -10.88
CA GLY A 243 -19.15 7.31 -11.45
C GLY A 243 -18.58 6.20 -10.56
N ASN A 244 -18.43 5.04 -11.17
CA ASN A 244 -17.80 3.89 -10.54
C ASN A 244 -16.50 3.50 -11.29
N GLU A 245 -15.83 2.44 -10.87
CA GLU A 245 -14.58 2.00 -11.50
C GLU A 245 -14.72 1.68 -13.00
N ARG A 246 -15.91 1.26 -13.45
CA ARG A 246 -16.14 1.00 -14.88
C ARG A 246 -16.07 2.28 -15.71
N GLN A 247 -16.55 3.43 -15.19
CA GLN A 247 -16.41 4.73 -15.84
C GLN A 247 -14.95 5.15 -15.92
N ALA A 248 -14.17 4.92 -14.84
CA ALA A 248 -12.73 5.17 -14.85
C ALA A 248 -12.01 4.33 -15.95
N ILE A 249 -12.34 3.05 -16.06
CA ILE A 249 -11.81 2.17 -17.11
C ILE A 249 -12.27 2.63 -18.49
N ALA A 250 -13.55 2.96 -18.66
CA ALA A 250 -14.09 3.44 -19.92
C ALA A 250 -13.41 4.74 -20.38
N TRP A 251 -12.99 5.61 -19.46
CA TRP A 251 -12.20 6.79 -19.78
C TRP A 251 -10.82 6.40 -20.35
N LEU A 252 -10.11 5.43 -19.76
CA LEU A 252 -8.84 4.92 -20.29
C LEU A 252 -9.00 4.37 -21.70
N GLU A 253 -10.08 3.61 -21.94
CA GLU A 253 -10.39 3.05 -23.26
C GLU A 253 -10.70 4.13 -24.30
N ARG A 254 -11.52 5.14 -23.94
CA ARG A 254 -12.00 6.18 -24.83
C ARG A 254 -10.97 7.28 -25.10
N GLU A 255 -10.31 7.77 -24.04
CA GLU A 255 -9.45 8.97 -24.11
C GLU A 255 -7.96 8.64 -24.23
N LYS A 256 -7.55 7.44 -23.82
CA LYS A 256 -6.13 7.04 -23.81
C LYS A 256 -5.82 5.88 -24.77
N GLY A 257 -6.80 5.42 -25.52
CA GLY A 257 -6.62 4.35 -26.52
C GLY A 257 -6.26 2.99 -25.91
N VAL A 258 -6.55 2.78 -24.62
CA VAL A 258 -6.40 1.46 -24.00
C VAL A 258 -7.41 0.51 -24.65
N ALA A 259 -6.96 -0.70 -25.02
CA ALA A 259 -7.82 -1.68 -25.66
C ALA A 259 -9.02 -2.04 -24.77
N LYS A 260 -10.18 -2.21 -25.39
CA LYS A 260 -11.42 -2.53 -24.67
C LYS A 260 -11.39 -3.92 -24.07
N ASN A 261 -12.10 -4.09 -22.96
CA ASN A 261 -12.30 -5.36 -22.28
C ASN A 261 -10.99 -6.04 -21.78
N LEU A 262 -9.94 -5.26 -21.56
CA LEU A 262 -8.74 -5.81 -20.90
C LEU A 262 -9.06 -6.23 -19.47
N PRO A 263 -8.48 -7.35 -18.99
CA PRO A 263 -8.65 -7.75 -17.60
C PRO A 263 -8.00 -6.72 -16.66
N VAL A 264 -8.72 -6.35 -15.60
CA VAL A 264 -8.18 -5.56 -14.51
C VAL A 264 -7.51 -6.51 -13.51
N ARG A 265 -6.25 -6.24 -13.18
CA ARG A 265 -5.46 -7.05 -12.27
C ARG A 265 -4.95 -6.22 -11.10
N ASP A 266 -5.16 -6.70 -9.88
CA ASP A 266 -4.62 -6.09 -8.69
C ASP A 266 -3.10 -6.25 -8.63
N TRP A 267 -2.40 -5.14 -8.54
CA TRP A 267 -0.98 -5.09 -8.31
C TRP A 267 -0.70 -4.69 -6.86
N LYS A 268 -0.04 -5.57 -6.12
CA LYS A 268 0.25 -5.38 -4.69
C LYS A 268 1.75 -5.28 -4.44
N PRO A 269 2.17 -4.56 -3.38
CA PRO A 269 3.53 -4.61 -2.90
C PRO A 269 3.97 -6.06 -2.68
N ARG A 270 5.23 -6.38 -2.98
CA ARG A 270 5.75 -7.72 -2.66
C ARG A 270 5.77 -7.90 -1.15
N SER A 271 5.17 -8.99 -0.69
CA SER A 271 5.39 -9.43 0.69
C SER A 271 6.82 -9.96 0.81
N ASP A 272 7.50 -9.63 1.91
CA ASP A 272 8.80 -10.23 2.19
C ASP A 272 8.60 -11.73 2.41
N ASN A 273 9.02 -12.52 1.44
CA ASN A 273 8.80 -13.99 1.38
C ASN A 273 9.54 -14.79 2.48
N ARG A 274 10.18 -14.10 3.43
CA ARG A 274 10.76 -14.77 4.61
C ARG A 274 9.70 -15.50 5.45
N PHE A 275 8.43 -15.01 5.40
CA PHE A 275 7.30 -15.66 6.07
C PHE A 275 6.76 -16.89 5.36
N GLY A 276 6.79 -16.92 4.04
CA GLY A 276 6.31 -18.07 3.26
C GLY A 276 7.11 -19.34 3.51
N LEU A 277 8.41 -19.24 3.82
CA LEU A 277 9.24 -20.40 4.11
C LEU A 277 8.89 -21.03 5.47
N PHE A 278 8.69 -20.22 6.51
CA PHE A 278 8.30 -20.69 7.84
C PHE A 278 6.89 -21.27 7.85
N SER A 279 5.93 -20.63 7.17
CA SER A 279 4.56 -21.14 7.07
C SER A 279 4.48 -22.39 6.19
N ALA A 280 5.26 -22.51 5.12
CA ALA A 280 5.34 -23.71 4.32
C ALA A 280 6.00 -24.87 5.10
N ALA A 281 7.07 -24.59 5.85
CA ALA A 281 7.71 -25.57 6.72
C ALA A 281 6.79 -26.01 7.87
N ALA A 282 6.03 -25.09 8.47
CA ALA A 282 5.04 -25.37 9.50
C ALA A 282 3.90 -26.25 8.97
N ALA A 283 3.37 -25.93 7.78
CA ALA A 283 2.34 -26.74 7.13
C ALA A 283 2.87 -28.14 6.79
N GLY A 284 4.10 -28.27 6.30
CA GLY A 284 4.75 -29.54 6.06
C GLY A 284 4.96 -30.37 7.34
N ALA A 285 5.39 -29.73 8.43
CA ALA A 285 5.55 -30.38 9.73
C ALA A 285 4.20 -30.89 10.28
N GLY A 286 3.13 -30.09 10.18
CA GLY A 286 1.77 -30.50 10.60
C GLY A 286 1.23 -31.68 9.78
N LEU A 287 1.43 -31.69 8.46
CA LEU A 287 1.03 -32.81 7.60
C LEU A 287 1.80 -34.12 7.91
N LEU A 288 3.00 -34.01 8.47
CA LEU A 288 3.82 -35.14 8.90
C LEU A 288 3.58 -35.55 10.36
N GLY A 289 2.62 -34.90 11.07
CA GLY A 289 2.26 -35.19 12.45
C GLY A 289 3.22 -34.59 13.51
N TYR A 290 4.06 -33.60 13.11
CA TYR A 290 4.97 -32.89 14.01
C TYR A 290 4.35 -31.57 14.46
N ASP A 291 3.21 -31.62 15.18
CA ASP A 291 2.43 -30.44 15.55
C ASP A 291 3.20 -29.43 16.41
N GLU A 292 4.09 -29.92 17.28
CA GLU A 292 4.92 -29.05 18.16
C GLU A 292 5.98 -28.29 17.34
N LEU A 293 6.56 -28.92 16.32
CA LEU A 293 7.50 -28.28 15.38
C LEU A 293 6.76 -27.28 14.49
N ALA A 294 5.54 -27.61 14.04
CA ALA A 294 4.70 -26.70 13.25
C ALA A 294 4.37 -25.43 14.03
N ALA A 295 3.98 -25.56 15.30
CA ALA A 295 3.71 -24.42 16.19
C ALA A 295 4.94 -23.53 16.41
N ARG A 296 6.12 -24.12 16.66
CA ARG A 296 7.38 -23.38 16.81
C ARG A 296 7.80 -22.63 15.54
N LEU A 297 7.60 -23.24 14.37
CA LEU A 297 7.89 -22.60 13.08
C LEU A 297 6.92 -21.43 12.79
N GLN A 298 5.65 -21.55 13.14
CA GLN A 298 4.69 -20.45 13.05
C GLN A 298 5.05 -19.31 13.99
N GLN A 299 5.43 -19.61 15.22
CA GLN A 299 5.84 -18.62 16.20
C GLN A 299 7.11 -17.87 15.78
N ALA A 300 8.15 -18.57 15.31
CA ALA A 300 9.38 -17.96 14.78
C ALA A 300 9.09 -17.08 13.55
N GLY A 301 8.12 -17.47 12.71
CA GLY A 301 7.62 -16.64 11.62
C GLY A 301 7.00 -15.34 12.11
N SER A 302 6.16 -15.37 13.14
CA SER A 302 5.49 -14.18 13.69
C SER A 302 6.44 -13.24 14.43
N GLU A 303 7.43 -13.77 15.17
CA GLU A 303 8.44 -12.97 15.90
C GLU A 303 9.38 -12.23 14.94
N THR A 304 9.81 -12.88 13.85
CA THR A 304 10.59 -12.20 12.81
C THR A 304 9.78 -11.13 12.08
N ALA A 305 8.44 -11.26 11.97
CA ALA A 305 7.55 -10.22 11.46
C ALA A 305 7.51 -8.99 12.36
N ALA A 306 7.36 -9.21 13.65
CA ALA A 306 7.31 -8.13 14.63
C ALA A 306 8.63 -7.35 14.67
N LEU A 307 9.78 -8.04 14.57
CA LEU A 307 11.11 -7.42 14.54
C LEU A 307 11.39 -6.66 13.23
N SER A 308 10.82 -7.08 12.09
CA SER A 308 10.99 -6.37 10.81
C SER A 308 10.12 -5.12 10.69
N GLN A 309 9.09 -4.97 11.53
CA GLN A 309 8.26 -3.76 11.64
C GLN A 309 8.76 -2.77 12.70
N GLY A 310 9.82 -3.10 13.42
CA GLY A 310 10.43 -2.29 14.47
C GLY A 310 11.35 -1.18 13.98
N GLY A 311 10.94 -0.36 13.02
CA GLY A 311 11.34 1.03 12.96
C GLY A 311 10.53 1.77 14.02
N LEU A 312 11.17 2.59 14.87
CA LEU A 312 10.59 3.39 15.95
C LEU A 312 9.15 3.83 15.63
N LEU A 313 8.18 3.01 16.02
CA LEU A 313 6.78 3.35 16.06
C LEU A 313 6.55 4.13 17.36
N ALA A 314 6.58 5.45 17.27
CA ALA A 314 5.76 6.27 18.11
C ALA A 314 4.31 6.09 17.63
N VAL A 315 3.76 4.88 17.79
CA VAL A 315 2.34 4.63 17.58
C VAL A 315 1.62 5.04 18.83
N TRP A 316 1.07 6.23 18.81
CA TRP A 316 -0.03 6.55 19.67
C TRP A 316 -1.27 5.84 19.12
N ARG A 317 -1.76 4.83 19.85
CA ARG A 317 -3.12 4.30 19.65
C ARG A 317 -4.03 5.04 20.62
N PRO A 318 -5.18 5.56 20.14
CA PRO A 318 -6.22 6.09 21.00
C PRO A 318 -6.83 4.98 21.88
#